data_fec1c6167c7b4227d5a0de661d1fb25e
#
_entry.id   fec1c6167c7b4227d5a0de661d1fb25e
#
_cell.length_a   1.000
_cell.length_b   1.000
_cell.length_c   1.000
_cell.angle_alpha   90.00
_cell.angle_beta   90.00
_cell.angle_gamma   90.00
#
_symmetry.space_group_name_H-M   'P 1'
#
loop_
_entity.id
_entity.type
_entity.pdbx_description
1 polymer ?
#
loop_
_entity_poly.entity_id
_entity_poly.type
_entity_poly.pdbx_seq_one_letter_code
_entity_poly.pdbx_strand_id
1 'polypeptide(L)'
;VIHSLLTTKEVNIATSIKAVSQRLFFENLDVVEISTHQEIDFEILIENLIHLQYLRKDRVEAKGTFAVRGGQLDVYPINRTEPIRLIFDGDTVVELRNFDPISQRSSTVEKSAMVVPATELFQINPLDILEAVSSNKNKELDEYELFQYCQHLSSNHSLFNFVDESSLHIVDIERCKSEFDDVVNIEQETFKN
;
A
#
# COMPACT_ATOMS: atom_id res chain seq x y z
N VAL A 1 -8.27 3.03 -1.84
CA VAL A 1 -9.56 2.74 -1.15
C VAL A 1 -9.38 2.83 0.35
N ILE A 2 -8.55 1.98 0.99
CA ILE A 2 -8.44 1.91 2.47
C ILE A 2 -7.97 3.24 3.06
N HIS A 3 -6.96 3.89 2.50
CA HIS A 3 -6.55 5.23 2.91
C HIS A 3 -7.72 6.24 2.87
N SER A 4 -8.54 6.20 1.83
CA SER A 4 -9.72 7.08 1.73
C SER A 4 -10.75 6.76 2.81
N LEU A 5 -10.93 5.48 3.19
CA LEU A 5 -11.79 5.07 4.29
C LEU A 5 -11.35 5.63 5.64
N LEU A 6 -10.04 5.63 5.89
CA LEU A 6 -9.46 6.13 7.13
C LEU A 6 -9.45 7.66 7.25
N THR A 7 -9.47 8.36 6.12
CA THR A 7 -9.30 9.84 6.10
C THR A 7 -10.57 10.61 5.75
N THR A 8 -11.58 9.97 5.16
CA THR A 8 -12.79 10.62 4.68
C THR A 8 -14.02 10.13 5.44
N LYS A 9 -14.86 11.04 5.95
CA LYS A 9 -16.05 10.69 6.74
C LYS A 9 -17.17 10.01 5.94
N GLU A 10 -17.23 10.22 4.64
CA GLU A 10 -18.26 9.64 3.77
C GLU A 10 -17.59 9.08 2.52
N VAL A 11 -17.63 7.77 2.36
CA VAL A 11 -17.10 7.06 1.20
C VAL A 11 -18.13 6.08 0.66
N ASN A 12 -18.39 6.14 -0.65
CA ASN A 12 -19.17 5.12 -1.34
C ASN A 12 -18.22 4.12 -2.01
N ILE A 13 -18.34 2.84 -1.65
CA ILE A 13 -17.52 1.77 -2.18
C ILE A 13 -18.39 0.83 -3.00
N ALA A 14 -18.04 0.67 -4.27
CA ALA A 14 -18.56 -0.40 -5.11
C ALA A 14 -17.47 -1.46 -5.26
N THR A 15 -17.74 -2.67 -4.84
CA THR A 15 -16.76 -3.75 -4.78
C THR A 15 -17.38 -5.11 -5.06
N SER A 16 -16.59 -6.12 -5.42
CA SER A 16 -17.02 -7.50 -5.56
C SER A 16 -17.03 -8.23 -4.22
N ILE A 17 -17.80 -9.31 -4.12
CA ILE A 17 -17.79 -10.17 -2.94
C ILE A 17 -16.39 -10.74 -2.67
N LYS A 18 -15.65 -11.08 -3.72
CA LYS A 18 -14.26 -11.55 -3.62
C LYS A 18 -13.35 -10.53 -2.93
N ALA A 19 -13.45 -9.25 -3.31
CA ALA A 19 -12.63 -8.20 -2.71
C ALA A 19 -13.02 -7.90 -1.25
N VAL A 20 -14.32 -7.99 -0.92
CA VAL A 20 -14.80 -7.82 0.48
C VAL A 20 -14.37 -8.97 1.36
N SER A 21 -14.28 -10.19 0.81
CA SER A 21 -13.89 -11.40 1.55
C SER A 21 -12.38 -11.49 1.78
N GLN A 22 -11.58 -10.68 1.09
CA GLN A 22 -10.13 -10.66 1.30
C GLN A 22 -9.80 -10.18 2.70
N ARG A 23 -8.86 -10.86 3.33
CA ARG A 23 -8.26 -10.44 4.58
C ARG A 23 -7.23 -9.35 4.34
N LEU A 24 -7.15 -8.39 5.25
CA LEU A 24 -6.20 -7.28 5.20
C LEU A 24 -5.14 -7.49 6.26
N PHE A 25 -3.88 -7.20 5.93
CA PHE A 25 -2.73 -7.50 6.76
C PHE A 25 -2.43 -6.47 7.84
N PHE A 26 -3.15 -5.37 7.89
CA PHE A 26 -2.82 -4.25 8.77
C PHE A 26 -4.03 -3.80 9.57
N GLU A 27 -3.78 -3.44 10.80
CA GLU A 27 -4.75 -2.79 11.69
C GLU A 27 -4.78 -1.29 11.46
N ASN A 28 -3.62 -0.70 11.20
CA ASN A 28 -3.44 0.71 10.95
C ASN A 28 -2.63 0.92 9.67
N LEU A 29 -2.94 1.99 8.96
CA LEU A 29 -2.19 2.39 7.78
C LEU A 29 -1.09 3.35 8.20
N ASP A 30 0.16 2.89 8.18
CA ASP A 30 1.30 3.77 8.36
C ASP A 30 1.37 4.74 7.19
N VAL A 31 1.45 6.02 7.48
CA VAL A 31 1.55 7.07 6.47
C VAL A 31 2.66 8.04 6.84
N VAL A 32 3.33 8.57 5.84
CA VAL A 32 4.31 9.65 6.01
C VAL A 32 3.72 10.93 5.46
N GLU A 33 3.48 11.90 6.36
CA GLU A 33 3.06 13.24 5.98
C GLU A 33 4.29 14.14 5.87
N ILE A 34 4.40 14.85 4.76
CA ILE A 34 5.52 15.73 4.47
C ILE A 34 4.96 17.10 4.12
N SER A 35 5.49 18.15 4.75
CA SER A 35 5.09 19.54 4.49
C SER A 35 6.30 20.42 4.22
N THR A 36 6.10 21.48 3.44
CA THR A 36 7.14 22.51 3.27
C THR A 36 7.43 23.19 4.61
N HIS A 37 8.71 23.50 4.84
CA HIS A 37 9.25 24.08 6.08
C HIS A 37 9.18 23.14 7.30
N GLN A 38 8.92 21.86 7.09
CA GLN A 38 9.01 20.84 8.13
C GLN A 38 10.46 20.39 8.30
N GLU A 39 10.89 20.26 9.56
CA GLU A 39 12.13 19.56 9.90
C GLU A 39 11.85 18.05 9.92
N ILE A 40 12.50 17.33 9.04
CA ILE A 40 12.48 15.88 8.95
C ILE A 40 13.91 15.43 8.66
N ASP A 41 14.47 14.59 9.53
CA ASP A 41 15.74 13.95 9.27
C ASP A 41 15.68 13.20 7.93
N PHE A 42 16.59 13.56 7.02
CA PHE A 42 16.59 13.07 5.66
C PHE A 42 16.77 11.54 5.57
N GLU A 43 17.66 10.99 6.43
CA GLU A 43 17.92 9.55 6.44
C GLU A 43 16.72 8.78 7.05
N ILE A 44 16.09 9.32 8.10
CA ILE A 44 14.88 8.73 8.68
C ILE A 44 13.74 8.70 7.65
N LEU A 45 13.60 9.75 6.83
CA LEU A 45 12.59 9.75 5.76
C LEU A 45 12.86 8.65 4.74
N ILE A 46 14.12 8.41 4.37
CA ILE A 46 14.51 7.31 3.48
C ILE A 46 14.18 5.96 4.11
N GLU A 47 14.50 5.76 5.40
CA GLU A 47 14.18 4.54 6.14
C GLU A 47 12.66 4.30 6.18
N ASN A 48 11.87 5.33 6.42
CA ASN A 48 10.41 5.25 6.39
C ASN A 48 9.89 4.84 5.00
N LEU A 49 10.45 5.37 3.91
CA LEU A 49 10.06 4.95 2.56
C LEU A 49 10.39 3.47 2.31
N ILE A 50 11.52 2.99 2.78
CA ILE A 50 11.90 1.58 2.68
C ILE A 50 10.94 0.72 3.51
N HIS A 51 10.61 1.14 4.73
CA HIS A 51 9.62 0.47 5.57
C HIS A 51 8.26 0.40 4.88
N LEU A 52 7.83 1.48 4.23
CA LEU A 52 6.61 1.52 3.43
C LEU A 52 6.73 0.75 2.10
N GLN A 53 7.80 -0.02 1.91
CA GLN A 53 8.06 -0.88 0.75
C GLN A 53 8.22 -0.14 -0.58
N TYR A 54 8.71 1.12 -0.54
CA TYR A 54 9.12 1.82 -1.74
C TYR A 54 10.48 1.32 -2.22
N LEU A 55 10.62 1.10 -3.52
CA LEU A 55 11.86 0.63 -4.13
C LEU A 55 12.76 1.81 -4.50
N ARG A 56 14.01 1.79 -4.02
CA ARG A 56 15.01 2.77 -4.43
C ARG A 56 15.44 2.51 -5.88
N LYS A 57 15.44 3.56 -6.70
CA LYS A 57 15.85 3.56 -8.11
C LYS A 57 16.75 4.76 -8.38
N ASP A 58 17.47 4.72 -9.50
CA ASP A 58 18.27 5.88 -9.94
C ASP A 58 17.38 7.02 -10.44
N ARG A 59 16.17 6.67 -10.93
CA ARG A 59 15.18 7.59 -11.46
C ARG A 59 13.76 7.09 -11.14
N VAL A 60 12.89 8.01 -10.81
CA VAL A 60 11.48 7.73 -10.51
C VAL A 60 10.65 7.81 -11.78
N GLU A 61 10.12 6.68 -12.23
CA GLU A 61 9.30 6.55 -13.43
C GLU A 61 7.98 5.81 -13.17
N ALA A 62 7.93 5.04 -12.09
CA ALA A 62 6.77 4.22 -11.72
C ALA A 62 6.34 4.46 -10.27
N LYS A 63 5.06 4.23 -9.98
CA LYS A 63 4.52 4.26 -8.63
C LYS A 63 5.22 3.25 -7.71
N GLY A 64 5.35 3.57 -6.43
CA GLY A 64 6.03 2.73 -5.45
C GLY A 64 7.56 2.80 -5.54
N THR A 65 8.12 3.82 -6.19
CA THR A 65 9.57 4.02 -6.28
C THR A 65 10.00 5.37 -5.73
N PHE A 66 11.26 5.44 -5.28
CA PHE A 66 11.91 6.69 -4.89
C PHE A 66 13.36 6.78 -5.40
N ALA A 67 13.90 7.99 -5.49
CA ALA A 67 15.27 8.25 -5.88
C ALA A 67 15.86 9.38 -5.03
N VAL A 68 17.16 9.28 -4.72
CA VAL A 68 17.92 10.25 -3.92
C VAL A 68 19.05 10.83 -4.77
N ARG A 69 19.18 12.16 -4.80
CA ARG A 69 20.25 12.87 -5.52
C ARG A 69 20.67 14.09 -4.73
N GLY A 70 21.73 13.93 -3.92
CA GLY A 70 22.15 15.00 -3.01
C GLY A 70 21.02 15.33 -2.02
N GLY A 71 20.68 16.60 -1.87
CA GLY A 71 19.57 17.07 -1.04
C GLY A 71 18.19 16.99 -1.73
N GLN A 72 18.04 16.20 -2.80
CA GLN A 72 16.77 15.99 -3.48
C GLN A 72 16.28 14.56 -3.27
N LEU A 73 15.01 14.41 -2.91
CA LEU A 73 14.29 13.16 -2.81
C LEU A 73 13.08 13.19 -3.74
N ASP A 74 13.06 12.31 -4.72
CA ASP A 74 11.96 12.11 -5.63
C ASP A 74 11.18 10.85 -5.19
N VAL A 75 9.86 10.93 -5.09
CA VAL A 75 8.98 9.80 -4.70
C VAL A 75 7.77 9.75 -5.61
N TYR A 76 7.34 8.55 -6.01
CA TYR A 76 6.05 8.37 -6.70
C TYR A 76 5.08 7.59 -5.82
N PRO A 77 4.31 8.29 -4.97
CA PRO A 77 3.34 7.64 -4.11
C PRO A 77 2.24 6.93 -4.90
N ILE A 78 1.82 5.75 -4.43
CA ILE A 78 0.79 4.96 -5.12
C ILE A 78 -0.57 5.64 -5.12
N ASN A 79 -0.85 6.47 -4.12
CA ASN A 79 -2.09 7.25 -3.95
C ASN A 79 -2.14 8.55 -4.75
N ARG A 80 -1.10 8.85 -5.56
CA ARG A 80 -1.03 10.08 -6.36
C ARG A 80 -1.01 9.78 -7.86
N THR A 81 -1.41 10.76 -8.67
CA THR A 81 -1.33 10.71 -10.14
C THR A 81 0.01 11.17 -10.66
N GLU A 82 0.73 12.00 -9.92
CA GLU A 82 2.04 12.55 -10.26
C GLU A 82 3.02 12.28 -9.12
N PRO A 83 4.31 12.04 -9.44
CA PRO A 83 5.36 11.94 -8.43
C PRO A 83 5.66 13.30 -7.81
N ILE A 84 6.27 13.27 -6.63
CA ILE A 84 6.69 14.46 -5.87
C ILE A 84 8.21 14.52 -5.77
N ARG A 85 8.70 15.74 -5.79
CA ARG A 85 10.10 16.11 -5.59
C ARG A 85 10.21 16.98 -4.35
N LEU A 86 11.02 16.53 -3.43
CA LEU A 86 11.36 17.22 -2.19
C LEU A 86 12.78 17.78 -2.32
N ILE A 87 12.94 19.05 -2.02
CA ILE A 87 14.27 19.70 -1.93
C ILE A 87 14.53 19.98 -0.45
N PHE A 88 15.69 19.57 0.01
CA PHE A 88 16.15 19.72 1.38
C PHE A 88 17.28 20.73 1.48
N ASP A 89 17.27 21.51 2.55
CA ASP A 89 18.42 22.26 3.07
C ASP A 89 18.70 21.75 4.50
N GLY A 90 19.74 20.92 4.64
CA GLY A 90 19.92 20.09 5.83
C GLY A 90 18.72 19.15 5.99
N ASP A 91 18.10 19.19 7.18
CA ASP A 91 16.91 18.39 7.51
C ASP A 91 15.59 19.16 7.30
N THR A 92 15.63 20.31 6.61
CA THR A 92 14.42 21.09 6.34
C THR A 92 13.95 20.89 4.90
N VAL A 93 12.68 20.56 4.71
CA VAL A 93 12.03 20.52 3.40
C VAL A 93 11.75 21.95 2.94
N VAL A 94 12.60 22.49 2.08
CA VAL A 94 12.46 23.88 1.58
C VAL A 94 11.49 23.98 0.42
N GLU A 95 11.31 22.92 -0.35
CA GLU A 95 10.39 22.91 -1.47
C GLU A 95 9.79 21.52 -1.71
N LEU A 96 8.51 21.50 -2.11
CA LEU A 96 7.79 20.33 -2.54
C LEU A 96 7.09 20.63 -3.87
N ARG A 97 7.36 19.83 -4.90
CA ARG A 97 6.78 20.00 -6.24
C ARG A 97 6.31 18.68 -6.82
N ASN A 98 5.28 18.73 -7.63
CA ASN A 98 5.00 17.67 -8.58
C ASN A 98 6.02 17.69 -9.73
N PHE A 99 6.21 16.56 -10.40
CA PHE A 99 6.99 16.50 -11.63
C PHE A 99 6.46 15.43 -12.59
N ASP A 100 6.76 15.58 -13.85
CA ASP A 100 6.43 14.61 -14.87
C ASP A 100 7.44 13.46 -14.88
N PRO A 101 7.01 12.18 -14.71
CA PRO A 101 7.92 11.04 -14.56
C PRO A 101 8.72 10.73 -15.83
N ILE A 102 8.25 11.16 -17.02
CA ILE A 102 8.92 10.92 -18.30
C ILE A 102 9.98 11.98 -18.55
N SER A 103 9.57 13.25 -18.55
CA SER A 103 10.48 14.37 -18.82
C SER A 103 11.31 14.80 -17.62
N GLN A 104 10.94 14.38 -16.41
CA GLN A 104 11.55 14.77 -15.12
C GLN A 104 11.46 16.27 -14.80
N ARG A 105 10.63 17.00 -15.51
CA ARG A 105 10.44 18.44 -15.29
C ARG A 105 9.45 18.65 -14.14
N SER A 106 9.87 19.49 -13.19
CA SER A 106 8.98 19.94 -12.11
C SER A 106 7.83 20.79 -12.65
N SER A 107 6.67 20.65 -12.02
CA SER A 107 5.44 21.36 -12.37
C SER A 107 4.92 22.16 -11.17
N THR A 108 3.82 21.76 -10.58
CA THR A 108 3.09 22.49 -9.55
C THR A 108 3.80 22.42 -8.20
N VAL A 109 3.85 23.56 -7.50
CA VAL A 109 4.30 23.62 -6.09
C VAL A 109 3.16 23.15 -5.20
N GLU A 110 3.51 22.30 -4.24
CA GLU A 110 2.61 21.76 -3.22
C GLU A 110 3.04 22.25 -1.83
N LYS A 111 2.10 22.30 -0.91
CA LYS A 111 2.40 22.64 0.50
C LYS A 111 2.65 21.41 1.36
N SER A 112 1.99 20.32 1.02
CA SER A 112 2.13 19.05 1.73
C SER A 112 1.82 17.89 0.81
N ALA A 113 2.32 16.73 1.17
CA ALA A 113 2.02 15.47 0.52
C ALA A 113 1.92 14.36 1.56
N MET A 114 1.13 13.35 1.25
CA MET A 114 1.01 12.14 2.04
C MET A 114 1.49 10.96 1.21
N VAL A 115 2.34 10.13 1.80
CA VAL A 115 2.87 8.91 1.22
C VAL A 115 2.30 7.74 2.01
N VAL A 116 1.57 6.87 1.33
CA VAL A 116 1.00 5.64 1.90
C VAL A 116 1.87 4.45 1.52
N PRO A 117 1.76 3.30 2.19
CA PRO A 117 2.52 2.09 1.84
C PRO A 117 2.40 1.72 0.35
N ALA A 118 3.51 1.34 -0.27
CA ALA A 118 3.55 0.96 -1.68
C ALA A 118 2.88 -0.40 -1.94
N THR A 119 2.79 -1.25 -0.92
CA THR A 119 2.15 -2.57 -0.95
C THR A 119 1.41 -2.82 0.35
N GLU A 120 0.45 -3.72 0.33
CA GLU A 120 -0.26 -4.20 1.52
C GLU A 120 0.62 -5.09 2.41
N LEU A 121 1.77 -5.54 1.91
CA LEU A 121 2.70 -6.42 2.61
C LEU A 121 3.68 -5.70 3.55
N PHE A 122 3.56 -4.40 3.75
CA PHE A 122 4.55 -3.59 4.48
C PHE A 122 4.66 -3.95 5.98
N GLN A 123 3.65 -4.58 6.58
CA GLN A 123 3.66 -5.04 7.97
C GLN A 123 3.96 -6.54 8.13
N ILE A 124 4.19 -7.26 7.04
CA ILE A 124 4.49 -8.70 7.13
C ILE A 124 5.94 -8.89 7.55
N ASN A 125 6.13 -9.67 8.60
CA ASN A 125 7.46 -10.07 9.02
C ASN A 125 8.10 -10.98 7.94
N PRO A 126 9.30 -10.65 7.43
CA PRO A 126 10.00 -11.49 6.46
C PRO A 126 10.20 -12.94 6.90
N LEU A 127 10.27 -13.20 8.22
CA LEU A 127 10.39 -14.55 8.78
C LEU A 127 9.12 -15.37 8.55
N ASP A 128 7.93 -14.76 8.62
CA ASP A 128 6.66 -15.43 8.37
C ASP A 128 6.56 -15.85 6.89
N ILE A 129 7.09 -15.01 5.99
CA ILE A 129 7.21 -15.35 4.56
C ILE A 129 8.15 -16.54 4.36
N LEU A 130 9.33 -16.52 5.01
CA LEU A 130 10.30 -17.61 4.90
C LEU A 130 9.75 -18.92 5.47
N GLU A 131 9.02 -18.88 6.57
CA GLU A 131 8.36 -20.03 7.16
C GLU A 131 7.28 -20.60 6.24
N ALA A 132 6.50 -19.73 5.63
CA ALA A 132 5.50 -20.07 4.63
C ALA A 132 6.08 -20.80 3.42
N VAL A 133 7.15 -20.23 2.84
CA VAL A 133 7.86 -20.83 1.69
C VAL A 133 8.55 -22.14 2.08
N SER A 134 9.14 -22.23 3.28
CA SER A 134 9.88 -23.43 3.72
C SER A 134 8.95 -24.59 4.09
N SER A 135 7.75 -24.35 4.57
CA SER A 135 6.75 -25.38 4.89
C SER A 135 6.15 -26.00 3.63
N ASN A 136 6.19 -25.32 2.51
CA ASN A 136 5.66 -25.80 1.23
C ASN A 136 6.78 -26.39 0.34
N LYS A 137 7.41 -27.48 0.81
CA LYS A 137 8.66 -28.08 0.27
C LYS A 137 8.62 -28.55 -1.19
N ASN A 138 7.47 -28.54 -1.87
CA ASN A 138 7.31 -29.14 -3.20
C ASN A 138 6.75 -28.20 -4.28
N LYS A 139 6.55 -26.93 -4.00
CA LYS A 139 5.96 -25.99 -4.95
C LYS A 139 6.63 -24.61 -4.85
N GLU A 140 7.13 -24.10 -5.97
CA GLU A 140 7.41 -22.67 -6.07
C GLU A 140 6.08 -21.93 -6.01
N LEU A 141 5.82 -21.21 -4.92
CA LEU A 141 4.66 -20.35 -4.79
C LEU A 141 4.85 -19.15 -5.71
N ASP A 142 3.85 -18.86 -6.53
CA ASP A 142 3.84 -17.61 -7.25
C ASP A 142 3.55 -16.43 -6.27
N GLU A 143 3.74 -15.21 -6.75
CA GLU A 143 3.56 -14.00 -5.93
C GLU A 143 2.14 -13.88 -5.36
N TYR A 144 1.13 -14.35 -6.10
CA TYR A 144 -0.26 -14.36 -5.67
C TYR A 144 -0.53 -15.44 -4.61
N GLU A 145 -0.01 -16.64 -4.79
CA GLU A 145 -0.13 -17.75 -3.82
C GLU A 145 0.58 -17.38 -2.50
N LEU A 146 1.77 -16.76 -2.60
CA LEU A 146 2.49 -16.24 -1.44
C LEU A 146 1.68 -15.17 -0.71
N PHE A 147 1.07 -14.26 -1.44
CA PHE A 147 0.19 -13.23 -0.90
C PHE A 147 -1.02 -13.85 -0.18
N GLN A 148 -1.71 -14.81 -0.79
CA GLN A 148 -2.83 -15.55 -0.19
C GLN A 148 -2.40 -16.28 1.09
N TYR A 149 -1.23 -16.92 1.08
CA TYR A 149 -0.71 -17.63 2.24
C TYR A 149 -0.41 -16.68 3.40
N CYS A 150 0.24 -15.57 3.12
CA CYS A 150 0.47 -14.53 4.12
C CYS A 150 -0.85 -14.00 4.69
N GLN A 151 -1.91 -13.87 3.90
CA GLN A 151 -3.24 -13.46 4.37
C GLN A 151 -3.81 -14.39 5.45
N HIS A 152 -3.52 -15.67 5.39
CA HIS A 152 -3.99 -16.62 6.40
C HIS A 152 -3.22 -16.54 7.72
N LEU A 153 -1.94 -16.21 7.66
CA LEU A 153 -1.07 -16.24 8.83
C LEU A 153 -1.22 -15.04 9.77
N SER A 154 -1.56 -13.87 9.23
CA SER A 154 -1.28 -12.64 9.96
C SER A 154 -2.47 -11.74 10.29
N SER A 155 -3.69 -12.00 9.80
CA SER A 155 -4.75 -11.01 10.01
C SER A 155 -6.16 -11.57 10.07
N ASN A 156 -6.93 -11.08 11.07
CA ASN A 156 -8.37 -11.25 11.18
C ASN A 156 -9.15 -10.02 10.67
N HIS A 157 -8.48 -9.06 10.01
CA HIS A 157 -9.10 -7.83 9.54
C HIS A 157 -9.66 -7.99 8.13
N SER A 158 -10.79 -7.37 7.90
CA SER A 158 -11.46 -7.27 6.61
C SER A 158 -11.77 -5.81 6.30
N LEU A 159 -12.27 -5.52 5.10
CA LEU A 159 -12.71 -4.17 4.75
C LEU A 159 -13.71 -3.59 5.78
N PHE A 160 -14.56 -4.44 6.37
CA PHE A 160 -15.55 -4.02 7.35
C PHE A 160 -14.95 -3.51 8.68
N ASN A 161 -13.74 -3.90 9.03
CA ASN A 161 -13.08 -3.39 10.24
C ASN A 161 -12.70 -1.91 10.14
N PHE A 162 -12.69 -1.36 8.92
CA PHE A 162 -12.38 0.05 8.66
C PHE A 162 -13.61 0.92 8.40
N VAL A 163 -14.82 0.38 8.65
CA VAL A 163 -16.09 1.07 8.41
C VAL A 163 -16.94 1.03 9.68
N ASP A 164 -17.05 2.16 10.38
CA ASP A 164 -17.77 2.24 11.66
C ASP A 164 -19.28 2.21 11.50
N GLU A 165 -19.83 3.03 10.59
CA GLU A 165 -21.26 3.07 10.28
C GLU A 165 -21.45 2.99 8.77
N SER A 166 -22.13 1.95 8.29
CA SER A 166 -22.33 1.75 6.86
C SER A 166 -23.69 1.19 6.52
N SER A 167 -24.19 1.53 5.35
CA SER A 167 -25.29 0.85 4.69
C SER A 167 -24.74 -0.10 3.63
N LEU A 168 -25.07 -1.38 3.75
CA LEU A 168 -24.69 -2.40 2.78
C LEU A 168 -25.82 -2.60 1.78
N HIS A 169 -25.53 -2.36 0.50
CA HIS A 169 -26.43 -2.66 -0.61
C HIS A 169 -25.85 -3.81 -1.44
N ILE A 170 -26.55 -4.94 -1.44
CA ILE A 170 -26.14 -6.11 -2.21
C ILE A 170 -26.97 -6.16 -3.50
N VAL A 171 -26.26 -6.15 -4.63
CA VAL A 171 -26.86 -6.34 -5.96
C VAL A 171 -26.61 -7.78 -6.36
N ASP A 172 -27.69 -8.50 -6.75
CA ASP A 172 -27.65 -9.92 -7.15
C ASP A 172 -27.09 -10.84 -6.06
N ILE A 173 -27.88 -11.02 -5.02
CA ILE A 173 -27.49 -11.81 -3.83
C ILE A 173 -27.17 -13.27 -4.16
N GLU A 174 -27.82 -13.87 -5.15
CA GLU A 174 -27.59 -15.29 -5.51
C GLU A 174 -26.22 -15.45 -6.18
N ARG A 175 -25.85 -14.51 -7.04
CA ARG A 175 -24.52 -14.47 -7.62
C ARG A 175 -23.44 -14.20 -6.57
N CYS A 176 -23.69 -13.29 -5.65
CA CYS A 176 -22.75 -13.02 -4.55
C CYS A 176 -22.51 -14.26 -3.67
N LYS A 177 -23.57 -15.04 -3.38
CA LYS A 177 -23.43 -16.30 -2.64
C LYS A 177 -22.58 -17.31 -3.41
N SER A 178 -22.87 -17.52 -4.69
CA SER A 178 -22.09 -18.45 -5.53
C SER A 178 -20.62 -18.05 -5.61
N GLU A 179 -20.32 -16.78 -5.83
CA GLU A 179 -18.94 -16.29 -5.87
C GLU A 179 -18.23 -16.41 -4.50
N PHE A 180 -18.96 -16.26 -3.40
CA PHE A 180 -18.42 -16.46 -2.05
C PHE A 180 -18.09 -17.94 -1.79
N ASP A 181 -18.97 -18.85 -2.16
CA ASP A 181 -18.76 -20.30 -2.03
C ASP A 181 -17.52 -20.72 -2.85
N ASP A 182 -17.32 -20.16 -4.05
CA ASP A 182 -16.13 -20.40 -4.87
C ASP A 182 -14.85 -19.92 -4.18
N VAL A 183 -14.86 -18.73 -3.55
CA VAL A 183 -13.72 -18.22 -2.77
C VAL A 183 -13.38 -19.15 -1.62
N VAL A 184 -14.40 -19.58 -0.85
CA VAL A 184 -14.22 -20.49 0.30
C VAL A 184 -13.67 -21.84 -0.14
N ASN A 185 -14.14 -22.39 -1.25
CA ASN A 185 -13.67 -23.66 -1.79
C ASN A 185 -12.19 -23.57 -2.24
N ILE A 186 -11.82 -22.50 -2.94
CA ILE A 186 -10.43 -22.26 -3.38
C ILE A 186 -9.51 -22.16 -2.15
N GLU A 187 -9.90 -21.40 -1.14
CA GLU A 187 -9.13 -21.30 0.10
C GLU A 187 -8.96 -22.67 0.78
N GLN A 188 -10.04 -23.45 0.91
CA GLN A 188 -9.97 -24.77 1.51
C GLN A 188 -9.09 -25.76 0.73
N GLU A 189 -9.06 -25.66 -0.60
CA GLU A 189 -8.18 -26.50 -1.43
C GLU A 189 -6.72 -26.09 -1.33
N THR A 190 -6.45 -24.80 -1.27
CA THR A 190 -5.08 -24.25 -1.17
C THR A 190 -4.42 -24.62 0.16
N PHE A 191 -5.19 -24.70 1.26
CA PHE A 191 -4.68 -24.91 2.61
C PHE A 191 -4.93 -26.32 3.18
N LYS A 192 -5.49 -27.25 2.39
CA LYS A 192 -5.64 -28.67 2.81
C LYS A 192 -4.40 -29.54 2.60
N ASN A 193 -3.35 -29.01 1.99
CA ASN A 193 -2.06 -29.66 1.76
C ASN A 193 -0.99 -28.93 2.58
#